data_235077b802b2a22b95a596bb2ad554b3
#
_entry.id   235077b802b2a22b95a596bb2ad554b3
#
_cell.length_a   1.000
_cell.length_b   1.000
_cell.length_c   1.000
_cell.angle_alpha   90.00
_cell.angle_beta   90.00
_cell.angle_gamma   90.00
#
_symmetry.space_group_name_H-M   'P 1'
#
loop_
_entity.id
_entity.type
_entity.pdbx_description
1 polymer ?
#
loop_
_entity_poly.entity_id
_entity_poly.type
_entity_poly.pdbx_seq_one_letter_code
_entity_poly.pdbx_strand_id
1 'polypeptide(L)'
;MTNRTAETSPQIYARVAGGLWLILAIFGGFAFVAVSSLLAPGEAAATVSNIEASESLFRIAILSDLFIQPVFIVLVLALYKLLKPVNNFAAWLMVVFVIVSASLVSISALNQIVVLFLLSGADYLRAFPTDQLDALVLLFFNMREAGFEIIGQIYFGLWLLPLGYLVYKSGFLPRILGVLLIIAGFGYLIDVVTFFLFPNLDVEIAQFTFIGEVTMLLWLLIKGVNVEKWEKRALESA
;
A
#
# COMPACT_ATOMS: atom_id res chain seq x y z
N MET A 1 15.33 25.83 -34.33
CA MET A 1 14.53 24.56 -34.28
C MET A 1 14.97 23.83 -33.06
N THR A 2 14.26 24.01 -31.95
CA THR A 2 14.55 23.35 -30.69
C THR A 2 14.09 21.89 -30.79
N ASN A 3 15.02 20.96 -30.71
CA ASN A 3 14.74 19.52 -30.55
C ASN A 3 13.87 19.32 -29.29
N ARG A 4 12.55 19.35 -29.46
CA ARG A 4 11.65 18.76 -28.48
C ARG A 4 11.89 17.24 -28.55
N THR A 5 12.77 16.73 -27.69
CA THR A 5 12.74 15.32 -27.33
C THR A 5 11.28 15.01 -27.02
N ALA A 6 10.72 13.98 -27.64
CA ALA A 6 9.33 13.59 -27.49
C ALA A 6 9.08 13.27 -26.00
N GLU A 7 8.72 14.26 -25.19
CA GLU A 7 8.31 14.04 -23.83
C GLU A 7 7.06 13.16 -23.85
N THR A 8 7.10 12.09 -23.08
CA THR A 8 5.98 11.16 -22.95
C THR A 8 4.73 11.94 -22.51
N SER A 9 3.63 11.78 -23.25
CA SER A 9 2.38 12.49 -22.96
C SER A 9 1.96 12.32 -21.49
N PRO A 10 1.53 13.37 -20.78
CA PRO A 10 1.03 13.29 -19.41
C PRO A 10 -0.13 12.31 -19.26
N GLN A 11 -0.88 12.09 -20.31
CA GLN A 11 -1.95 11.09 -20.36
C GLN A 11 -1.41 9.66 -20.21
N ILE A 12 -0.23 9.36 -20.77
CA ILE A 12 0.41 8.05 -20.60
C ILE A 12 0.82 7.85 -19.16
N TYR A 13 1.45 8.84 -18.51
CA TYR A 13 1.78 8.76 -17.08
C TYR A 13 0.53 8.53 -16.22
N ALA A 14 -0.57 9.22 -16.51
CA ALA A 14 -1.83 9.04 -15.80
C ALA A 14 -2.38 7.61 -15.96
N ARG A 15 -2.40 7.08 -17.19
CA ARG A 15 -2.89 5.72 -17.47
C ARG A 15 -2.00 4.65 -16.86
N VAL A 16 -0.68 4.81 -16.95
CA VAL A 16 0.28 3.90 -16.32
C VAL A 16 0.11 3.91 -14.80
N ALA A 17 0.00 5.08 -14.19
CA ALA A 17 -0.25 5.17 -12.75
C ALA A 17 -1.57 4.49 -12.36
N GLY A 18 -2.65 4.73 -13.09
CA GLY A 18 -3.93 4.06 -12.85
C GLY A 18 -3.84 2.53 -13.00
N GLY A 19 -3.14 2.03 -14.03
CA GLY A 19 -2.93 0.60 -14.26
C GLY A 19 -2.10 -0.06 -13.15
N LEU A 20 -1.02 0.58 -12.73
CA LEU A 20 -0.19 0.10 -11.62
C LEU A 20 -0.97 0.11 -10.29
N TRP A 21 -1.80 1.12 -10.06
CA TRP A 21 -2.64 1.18 -8.86
C TRP A 21 -3.71 0.10 -8.87
N LEU A 22 -4.26 -0.24 -10.03
CA LEU A 22 -5.19 -1.36 -10.16
C LEU A 22 -4.51 -2.70 -9.85
N ILE A 23 -3.28 -2.91 -10.36
CA ILE A 23 -2.49 -4.11 -10.03
C ILE A 23 -2.27 -4.19 -8.53
N LEU A 24 -1.88 -3.09 -7.89
CA LEU A 24 -1.68 -3.00 -6.45
C LEU A 24 -2.96 -3.33 -5.68
N ALA A 25 -4.11 -2.80 -6.10
CA ALA A 25 -5.40 -3.07 -5.47
C ALA A 25 -5.82 -4.55 -5.59
N ILE A 26 -5.59 -5.17 -6.76
CA ILE A 26 -5.95 -6.59 -6.99
C ILE A 26 -5.05 -7.52 -6.17
N PHE A 27 -3.73 -7.39 -6.30
CA PHE A 27 -2.80 -8.30 -5.63
C PHE A 27 -2.72 -8.04 -4.12
N GLY A 28 -2.78 -6.77 -3.70
CA GLY A 28 -2.83 -6.43 -2.27
C GLY A 28 -4.12 -6.87 -1.61
N GLY A 29 -5.26 -6.64 -2.27
CA GLY A 29 -6.56 -7.13 -1.80
C GLY A 29 -6.61 -8.66 -1.72
N PHE A 30 -6.06 -9.35 -2.72
CA PHE A 30 -5.94 -10.82 -2.69
C PHE A 30 -5.08 -11.27 -1.50
N ALA A 31 -3.88 -10.70 -1.31
CA ALA A 31 -2.99 -11.07 -0.21
C ALA A 31 -3.64 -10.82 1.15
N PHE A 32 -4.31 -9.68 1.32
CA PHE A 32 -5.04 -9.35 2.54
C PHE A 32 -6.13 -10.39 2.85
N VAL A 33 -7.02 -10.68 1.90
CA VAL A 33 -8.12 -11.65 2.08
C VAL A 33 -7.57 -13.05 2.34
N ALA A 34 -6.55 -13.48 1.58
CA ALA A 34 -5.95 -14.80 1.73
C ALA A 34 -5.33 -14.98 3.12
N VAL A 35 -4.53 -14.02 3.58
CA VAL A 35 -3.89 -14.06 4.90
C VAL A 35 -4.93 -14.03 6.02
N SER A 36 -5.89 -13.10 5.96
CA SER A 36 -6.96 -12.99 6.97
C SER A 36 -7.82 -14.26 7.06
N SER A 37 -8.03 -14.98 5.95
CA SER A 37 -8.80 -16.23 5.95
C SER A 37 -8.10 -17.40 6.66
N LEU A 38 -6.78 -17.32 6.83
CA LEU A 38 -5.97 -18.35 7.50
C LEU A 38 -5.83 -18.11 9.01
N LEU A 39 -5.99 -16.88 9.45
CA LEU A 39 -5.88 -16.53 10.87
C LEU A 39 -7.13 -16.96 11.63
N ALA A 40 -6.93 -17.70 12.72
CA ALA A 40 -7.92 -17.95 13.78
C ALA A 40 -7.48 -17.13 15.02
N PRO A 41 -8.08 -15.97 15.29
CA PRO A 41 -7.61 -15.07 16.34
C PRO A 41 -7.57 -15.72 17.72
N GLY A 42 -6.41 -15.73 18.37
CA GLY A 42 -6.19 -16.36 19.67
C GLY A 42 -6.04 -17.89 19.65
N GLU A 43 -6.27 -18.56 18.52
CA GLU A 43 -6.25 -20.01 18.37
C GLU A 43 -5.02 -20.47 17.55
N ALA A 44 -3.87 -20.68 18.22
CA ALA A 44 -2.61 -20.99 17.56
C ALA A 44 -2.67 -22.28 16.72
N ALA A 45 -3.15 -23.38 17.31
CA ALA A 45 -3.26 -24.67 16.63
C ALA A 45 -4.22 -24.64 15.42
N ALA A 46 -5.33 -23.87 15.52
CA ALA A 46 -6.26 -23.70 14.40
C ALA A 46 -5.62 -22.88 13.27
N THR A 47 -4.87 -21.82 13.59
CA THR A 47 -4.12 -21.01 12.60
C THR A 47 -3.10 -21.89 11.87
N VAL A 48 -2.32 -22.70 12.59
CA VAL A 48 -1.36 -23.65 12.00
C VAL A 48 -2.07 -24.62 11.07
N SER A 49 -3.14 -25.27 11.52
CA SER A 49 -3.92 -26.22 10.72
C SER A 49 -4.46 -25.59 9.43
N ASN A 50 -4.95 -24.34 9.50
CA ASN A 50 -5.43 -23.61 8.32
C ASN A 50 -4.30 -23.33 7.32
N ILE A 51 -3.12 -22.92 7.81
CA ILE A 51 -1.95 -22.65 6.97
C ILE A 51 -1.46 -23.95 6.32
N GLU A 52 -1.34 -25.05 7.06
CA GLU A 52 -0.92 -26.34 6.53
C GLU A 52 -1.90 -26.88 5.47
N ALA A 53 -3.21 -26.78 5.75
CA ALA A 53 -4.25 -27.18 4.81
C ALA A 53 -4.26 -26.35 3.51
N SER A 54 -3.74 -25.12 3.55
CA SER A 54 -3.76 -24.16 2.45
C SER A 54 -2.38 -23.53 2.20
N GLU A 55 -1.29 -24.28 2.35
CA GLU A 55 0.09 -23.78 2.25
C GLU A 55 0.36 -23.05 0.95
N SER A 56 -0.14 -23.57 -0.17
CA SER A 56 0.01 -22.92 -1.48
C SER A 56 -0.64 -21.53 -1.51
N LEU A 57 -1.82 -21.37 -0.90
CA LEU A 57 -2.50 -20.07 -0.78
C LEU A 57 -1.65 -19.09 0.04
N PHE A 58 -1.12 -19.53 1.18
CA PHE A 58 -0.26 -18.72 2.03
C PHE A 58 1.02 -18.27 1.29
N ARG A 59 1.68 -19.19 0.57
CA ARG A 59 2.87 -18.87 -0.25
C ARG A 59 2.57 -17.86 -1.37
N ILE A 60 1.43 -18.01 -2.05
CA ILE A 60 1.01 -17.07 -3.11
C ILE A 60 0.67 -15.70 -2.51
N ALA A 61 0.07 -15.65 -1.33
CA ALA A 61 -0.20 -14.40 -0.63
C ALA A 61 1.10 -13.65 -0.28
N ILE A 62 2.12 -14.35 0.24
CA ILE A 62 3.46 -13.78 0.51
C ILE A 62 4.08 -13.22 -0.79
N LEU A 63 4.05 -14.01 -1.87
CA LEU A 63 4.56 -13.55 -3.17
C LEU A 63 3.83 -12.32 -3.69
N SER A 64 2.52 -12.25 -3.50
CA SER A 64 1.70 -11.09 -3.87
C SER A 64 2.10 -9.85 -3.06
N ASP A 65 2.23 -9.98 -1.74
CA ASP A 65 2.68 -8.89 -0.84
C ASP A 65 4.07 -8.36 -1.26
N LEU A 66 5.00 -9.25 -1.59
CA LEU A 66 6.34 -8.85 -2.04
C LEU A 66 6.31 -8.23 -3.44
N PHE A 67 5.49 -8.76 -4.35
CA PHE A 67 5.38 -8.26 -5.72
C PHE A 67 4.83 -6.84 -5.78
N ILE A 68 3.85 -6.51 -4.94
CA ILE A 68 3.23 -5.17 -4.98
C ILE A 68 4.16 -4.06 -4.50
N GLN A 69 5.20 -4.33 -3.72
CA GLN A 69 6.09 -3.28 -3.22
C GLN A 69 6.89 -2.57 -4.34
N PRO A 70 7.58 -3.26 -5.26
CA PRO A 70 8.18 -2.61 -6.42
C PRO A 70 7.13 -1.96 -7.34
N VAL A 71 5.94 -2.56 -7.49
CA VAL A 71 4.84 -1.95 -8.25
C VAL A 71 4.44 -0.61 -7.64
N PHE A 72 4.35 -0.51 -6.32
CA PHE A 72 4.02 0.72 -5.62
C PHE A 72 5.08 1.82 -5.84
N ILE A 73 6.36 1.44 -5.82
CA ILE A 73 7.45 2.37 -6.13
C ILE A 73 7.34 2.88 -7.57
N VAL A 74 7.08 2.02 -8.55
CA VAL A 74 6.91 2.43 -9.95
C VAL A 74 5.66 3.31 -10.12
N LEU A 75 4.56 2.99 -9.43
CA LEU A 75 3.35 3.80 -9.39
C LEU A 75 3.66 5.24 -8.93
N VAL A 76 4.32 5.38 -7.77
CA VAL A 76 4.61 6.71 -7.23
C VAL A 76 5.57 7.50 -8.10
N LEU A 77 6.50 6.84 -8.80
CA LEU A 77 7.39 7.50 -9.77
C LEU A 77 6.63 7.99 -11.00
N ALA A 78 5.61 7.26 -11.47
CA ALA A 78 4.71 7.73 -12.53
C ALA A 78 3.91 8.96 -12.08
N LEU A 79 3.36 8.92 -10.86
CA LEU A 79 2.67 10.07 -10.25
C LEU A 79 3.61 11.27 -10.02
N TYR A 80 4.85 11.02 -9.61
CA TYR A 80 5.87 12.06 -9.50
C TYR A 80 6.09 12.79 -10.83
N LYS A 81 6.28 12.03 -11.93
CA LYS A 81 6.44 12.63 -13.28
C LYS A 81 5.22 13.47 -13.67
N LEU A 82 4.04 13.03 -13.31
CA LEU A 82 2.79 13.72 -13.59
C LEU A 82 2.60 15.00 -12.76
N LEU A 83 2.98 14.96 -11.46
CA LEU A 83 2.61 15.99 -10.48
C LEU A 83 3.76 16.93 -10.10
N LYS A 84 5.02 16.62 -10.44
CA LYS A 84 6.17 17.50 -10.15
C LYS A 84 6.01 18.96 -10.64
N PRO A 85 5.31 19.26 -11.77
CA PRO A 85 5.11 20.63 -12.20
C PRO A 85 4.21 21.46 -11.26
N VAL A 86 3.46 20.80 -10.38
CA VAL A 86 2.60 21.47 -9.40
C VAL A 86 3.42 21.97 -8.22
N ASN A 87 4.17 21.07 -7.60
CA ASN A 87 5.12 21.36 -6.51
C ASN A 87 6.11 20.20 -6.41
N ASN A 88 7.37 20.44 -6.79
CA ASN A 88 8.40 19.42 -6.83
C ASN A 88 8.73 18.87 -5.45
N PHE A 89 8.74 19.70 -4.39
CA PHE A 89 9.02 19.26 -3.02
C PHE A 89 7.93 18.29 -2.51
N ALA A 90 6.66 18.65 -2.67
CA ALA A 90 5.55 17.77 -2.28
C ALA A 90 5.55 16.46 -3.08
N ALA A 91 5.92 16.52 -4.37
CA ALA A 91 6.04 15.32 -5.21
C ALA A 91 7.19 14.41 -4.74
N TRP A 92 8.33 14.96 -4.33
CA TRP A 92 9.41 14.18 -3.72
C TRP A 92 9.03 13.59 -2.36
N LEU A 93 8.34 14.38 -1.53
CA LEU A 93 7.88 13.90 -0.22
C LEU A 93 6.95 12.68 -0.36
N MET A 94 6.05 12.71 -1.33
CA MET A 94 5.21 11.56 -1.69
C MET A 94 6.05 10.33 -2.04
N VAL A 95 7.09 10.48 -2.88
CA VAL A 95 7.99 9.37 -3.25
C VAL A 95 8.73 8.80 -2.05
N VAL A 96 9.26 9.67 -1.18
CA VAL A 96 9.98 9.25 0.03
C VAL A 96 9.08 8.42 0.95
N PHE A 97 7.86 8.86 1.20
CA PHE A 97 6.92 8.13 2.05
C PHE A 97 6.59 6.74 1.47
N VAL A 98 6.41 6.63 0.16
CA VAL A 98 6.15 5.33 -0.48
C VAL A 98 7.37 4.41 -0.42
N ILE A 99 8.59 4.93 -0.64
CA ILE A 99 9.80 4.10 -0.52
C ILE A 99 9.98 3.57 0.90
N VAL A 100 9.76 4.41 1.92
CA VAL A 100 9.81 4.00 3.32
C VAL A 100 8.74 2.96 3.62
N SER A 101 7.50 3.20 3.18
CA SER A 101 6.39 2.26 3.32
C SER A 101 6.71 0.90 2.71
N ALA A 102 7.09 0.88 1.43
CA ALA A 102 7.42 -0.35 0.72
C ALA A 102 8.55 -1.14 1.39
N SER A 103 9.56 -0.44 1.94
CA SER A 103 10.66 -1.06 2.68
C SER A 103 10.18 -1.69 3.98
N LEU A 104 9.37 -0.98 4.77
CA LEU A 104 8.86 -1.47 6.06
C LEU A 104 7.91 -2.67 5.86
N VAL A 105 7.01 -2.59 4.88
CA VAL A 105 6.09 -3.70 4.57
C VAL A 105 6.86 -4.92 4.06
N SER A 106 7.89 -4.72 3.22
CA SER A 106 8.77 -5.82 2.78
C SER A 106 9.50 -6.49 3.95
N ILE A 107 10.00 -5.71 4.92
CA ILE A 107 10.62 -6.24 6.13
C ILE A 107 9.58 -6.99 6.98
N SER A 108 8.36 -6.46 7.08
CA SER A 108 7.27 -7.13 7.80
C SER A 108 6.91 -8.50 7.21
N ALA A 109 7.05 -8.68 5.89
CA ALA A 109 6.84 -9.97 5.22
C ALA A 109 7.85 -11.06 5.66
N LEU A 110 9.00 -10.69 6.24
CA LEU A 110 9.91 -11.67 6.85
C LEU A 110 9.24 -12.52 7.93
N ASN A 111 8.28 -11.96 8.67
CA ASN A 111 7.55 -12.70 9.69
C ASN A 111 6.74 -13.86 9.07
N GLN A 112 6.16 -13.68 7.89
CA GLN A 112 5.47 -14.76 7.17
C GLN A 112 6.45 -15.84 6.67
N ILE A 113 7.67 -15.45 6.29
CA ILE A 113 8.72 -16.39 5.90
C ILE A 113 9.18 -17.19 7.13
N VAL A 114 9.27 -16.58 8.32
CA VAL A 114 9.56 -17.29 9.57
C VAL A 114 8.47 -18.31 9.86
N VAL A 115 7.19 -17.99 9.64
CA VAL A 115 6.09 -18.97 9.77
C VAL A 115 6.34 -20.20 8.88
N LEU A 116 6.74 -20.02 7.62
CA LEU A 116 7.09 -21.14 6.73
C LEU A 116 8.29 -21.97 7.26
N PHE A 117 9.27 -21.33 7.90
CA PHE A 117 10.38 -22.05 8.51
C PHE A 117 9.93 -22.85 9.75
N LEU A 118 9.07 -22.28 10.60
CA LEU A 118 8.53 -22.98 11.78
C LEU A 118 7.71 -24.22 11.40
N LEU A 119 7.00 -24.15 10.27
CA LEU A 119 6.19 -25.26 9.75
C LEU A 119 6.98 -26.23 8.85
N SER A 120 8.28 -26.00 8.64
CA SER A 120 9.09 -26.82 7.71
C SER A 120 9.41 -28.23 8.18
N GLY A 121 9.19 -28.55 9.47
CA GLY A 121 9.55 -29.82 10.08
C GLY A 121 11.07 -30.06 10.20
N ALA A 122 11.90 -29.02 10.10
CA ALA A 122 13.35 -29.10 10.17
C ALA A 122 13.82 -29.69 11.52
N ASP A 123 14.91 -30.48 11.49
CA ASP A 123 15.39 -31.24 12.66
C ASP A 123 15.68 -30.36 13.88
N TYR A 124 16.19 -29.16 13.69
CA TYR A 124 16.47 -28.23 14.79
C TYR A 124 15.20 -27.73 15.52
N LEU A 125 14.04 -27.82 14.89
CA LEU A 125 12.76 -27.44 15.50
C LEU A 125 12.23 -28.52 16.45
N ARG A 126 12.71 -29.75 16.35
CA ARG A 126 12.30 -30.84 17.27
C ARG A 126 12.67 -30.59 18.74
N ALA A 127 13.50 -29.58 19.01
CA ALA A 127 13.80 -29.14 20.37
C ALA A 127 12.61 -28.43 21.05
N PHE A 128 11.62 -27.97 20.26
CA PHE A 128 10.44 -27.29 20.77
C PHE A 128 9.23 -28.22 20.78
N PRO A 129 8.43 -28.24 21.85
CA PRO A 129 7.11 -28.85 21.86
C PRO A 129 6.19 -28.24 20.79
N THR A 130 5.24 -29.02 20.27
CA THR A 130 4.34 -28.61 19.21
C THR A 130 3.54 -27.35 19.58
N ASP A 131 3.01 -27.31 20.80
CA ASP A 131 2.25 -26.16 21.33
C ASP A 131 3.08 -24.85 21.36
N GLN A 132 4.38 -24.94 21.60
CA GLN A 132 5.29 -23.80 21.56
C GLN A 132 5.55 -23.35 20.12
N LEU A 133 5.69 -24.28 19.17
CA LEU A 133 5.83 -23.93 17.75
C LEU A 133 4.56 -23.25 17.23
N ASP A 134 3.38 -23.76 17.57
CA ASP A 134 2.10 -23.17 17.20
C ASP A 134 1.96 -21.75 17.76
N ALA A 135 2.33 -21.55 19.02
CA ALA A 135 2.34 -20.22 19.64
C ALA A 135 3.31 -19.24 18.93
N LEU A 136 4.50 -19.72 18.52
CA LEU A 136 5.44 -18.91 17.73
C LEU A 136 4.89 -18.56 16.36
N VAL A 137 4.25 -19.50 15.68
CA VAL A 137 3.58 -19.23 14.40
C VAL A 137 2.57 -18.09 14.53
N LEU A 138 1.69 -18.17 15.54
CA LEU A 138 0.69 -17.12 15.79
C LEU A 138 1.36 -15.78 16.15
N LEU A 139 2.43 -15.79 16.95
CA LEU A 139 3.18 -14.59 17.30
C LEU A 139 3.76 -13.89 16.06
N PHE A 140 4.46 -14.63 15.19
CA PHE A 140 5.03 -14.06 13.97
C PHE A 140 3.96 -13.61 12.98
N PHE A 141 2.83 -14.29 12.94
CA PHE A 141 1.69 -13.87 12.15
C PHE A 141 1.14 -12.53 12.64
N ASN A 142 0.91 -12.38 13.94
CA ASN A 142 0.48 -11.11 14.54
C ASN A 142 1.52 -9.99 14.38
N MET A 143 2.82 -10.30 14.43
CA MET A 143 3.89 -9.32 14.17
C MET A 143 3.85 -8.80 12.73
N ARG A 144 3.54 -9.66 11.76
CA ARG A 144 3.33 -9.25 10.37
C ARG A 144 2.15 -8.30 10.25
N GLU A 145 1.02 -8.64 10.88
CA GLU A 145 -0.17 -7.78 10.86
C GLU A 145 0.13 -6.43 11.52
N ALA A 146 0.73 -6.41 12.68
CA ALA A 146 1.13 -5.16 13.34
C ALA A 146 2.08 -4.31 12.48
N GLY A 147 3.02 -4.93 11.77
CA GLY A 147 3.92 -4.24 10.86
C GLY A 147 3.20 -3.62 9.64
N PHE A 148 2.18 -4.28 9.13
CA PHE A 148 1.38 -3.80 8.02
C PHE A 148 0.30 -2.81 8.48
N GLU A 149 -0.53 -3.21 9.45
CA GLU A 149 -1.73 -2.46 9.85
C GLU A 149 -1.43 -1.26 10.77
N ILE A 150 -0.32 -1.26 11.48
CA ILE A 150 0.02 -0.13 12.35
C ILE A 150 1.13 0.70 11.71
N ILE A 151 2.31 0.10 11.48
CA ILE A 151 3.46 0.87 10.98
C ILE A 151 3.27 1.24 9.51
N GLY A 152 2.76 0.32 8.70
CA GLY A 152 2.45 0.56 7.29
C GLY A 152 1.40 1.66 7.10
N GLN A 153 0.34 1.66 7.90
CA GLN A 153 -0.74 2.65 7.81
C GLN A 153 -0.26 4.09 8.06
N ILE A 154 0.75 4.31 8.89
CA ILE A 154 1.36 5.65 9.06
C ILE A 154 1.80 6.19 7.70
N TYR A 155 2.53 5.38 6.95
CA TYR A 155 3.07 5.79 5.65
C TYR A 155 2.04 5.76 4.54
N PHE A 156 1.02 4.88 4.64
CA PHE A 156 -0.15 4.92 3.75
C PHE A 156 -0.96 6.21 3.93
N GLY A 157 -1.09 6.71 5.15
CA GLY A 157 -1.67 8.03 5.39
C GLY A 157 -0.77 9.17 4.89
N LEU A 158 0.51 9.13 5.25
CA LEU A 158 1.46 10.23 4.98
C LEU A 158 1.69 10.46 3.48
N TRP A 159 1.71 9.44 2.60
CA TRP A 159 1.92 9.65 1.17
C TRP A 159 0.67 10.24 0.48
N LEU A 160 -0.53 9.97 1.01
CA LEU A 160 -1.78 10.50 0.47
C LEU A 160 -1.94 12.00 0.71
N LEU A 161 -1.36 12.55 1.79
CA LEU A 161 -1.44 13.98 2.08
C LEU A 161 -0.77 14.86 1.00
N PRO A 162 0.52 14.65 0.64
CA PRO A 162 1.14 15.38 -0.45
C PRO A 162 0.49 15.04 -1.80
N LEU A 163 0.06 13.80 -2.05
CA LEU A 163 -0.67 13.44 -3.26
C LEU A 163 -1.96 14.24 -3.38
N GLY A 164 -2.78 14.26 -2.34
CA GLY A 164 -4.04 14.98 -2.32
C GLY A 164 -3.85 16.50 -2.49
N TYR A 165 -2.84 17.08 -1.84
CA TYR A 165 -2.45 18.48 -2.06
C TYR A 165 -2.07 18.76 -3.52
N LEU A 166 -1.24 17.91 -4.12
CA LEU A 166 -0.80 18.05 -5.50
C LEU A 166 -1.98 17.96 -6.48
N VAL A 167 -2.87 16.98 -6.28
CA VAL A 167 -4.09 16.81 -7.07
C VAL A 167 -4.98 18.05 -6.95
N TYR A 168 -5.21 18.52 -5.71
CA TYR A 168 -6.04 19.71 -5.46
C TYR A 168 -5.51 20.97 -6.14
N LYS A 169 -4.18 21.17 -6.14
CA LYS A 169 -3.50 22.33 -6.72
C LYS A 169 -3.17 22.18 -8.21
N SER A 170 -3.32 21.01 -8.80
CA SER A 170 -2.89 20.70 -10.17
C SER A 170 -3.61 21.54 -11.24
N GLY A 171 -4.91 21.76 -11.09
CA GLY A 171 -5.76 22.40 -12.09
C GLY A 171 -6.11 21.50 -13.29
N PHE A 172 -5.39 20.40 -13.53
CA PHE A 172 -5.62 19.43 -14.61
C PHE A 172 -6.28 18.11 -14.13
N LEU A 173 -6.47 17.98 -12.82
CA LEU A 173 -7.28 16.95 -12.18
C LEU A 173 -8.42 17.60 -11.39
N PRO A 174 -9.56 16.92 -11.17
CA PRO A 174 -10.64 17.43 -10.34
C PRO A 174 -10.19 17.62 -8.88
N ARG A 175 -10.45 18.81 -8.33
CA ARG A 175 -10.07 19.14 -6.95
C ARG A 175 -10.68 18.22 -5.91
N ILE A 176 -11.88 17.69 -6.17
CA ILE A 176 -12.57 16.79 -5.26
C ILE A 176 -11.75 15.52 -5.00
N LEU A 177 -11.03 14.99 -6.01
CA LEU A 177 -10.16 13.84 -5.83
C LEU A 177 -9.04 14.14 -4.82
N GLY A 178 -8.46 15.34 -4.88
CA GLY A 178 -7.47 15.78 -3.91
C GLY A 178 -8.01 15.86 -2.48
N VAL A 179 -9.24 16.36 -2.32
CA VAL A 179 -9.91 16.40 -1.00
C VAL A 179 -10.17 15.00 -0.47
N LEU A 180 -10.68 14.09 -1.30
CA LEU A 180 -10.95 12.71 -0.91
C LEU A 180 -9.66 11.97 -0.50
N LEU A 181 -8.54 12.20 -1.21
CA LEU A 181 -7.24 11.62 -0.85
C LEU A 181 -6.70 12.16 0.49
N ILE A 182 -6.88 13.45 0.77
CA ILE A 182 -6.51 14.02 2.08
C ILE A 182 -7.34 13.40 3.19
N ILE A 183 -8.66 13.25 2.98
CA ILE A 183 -9.54 12.59 3.94
C ILE A 183 -9.10 11.14 4.16
N ALA A 184 -8.78 10.40 3.09
CA ALA A 184 -8.26 9.03 3.20
C ALA A 184 -6.94 8.98 3.99
N GLY A 185 -6.01 9.91 3.72
CA GLY A 185 -4.75 10.02 4.45
C GLY A 185 -4.95 10.23 5.96
N PHE A 186 -5.87 11.10 6.35
CA PHE A 186 -6.23 11.27 7.76
C PHE A 186 -6.93 10.05 8.35
N GLY A 187 -7.76 9.31 7.57
CA GLY A 187 -8.38 8.07 8.01
C GLY A 187 -7.34 7.08 8.52
N TYR A 188 -6.32 6.78 7.73
CA TYR A 188 -5.21 5.91 8.14
C TYR A 188 -4.48 6.40 9.39
N LEU A 189 -4.18 7.69 9.48
CA LEU A 189 -3.48 8.23 10.64
C LEU A 189 -4.33 8.22 11.92
N ILE A 190 -5.64 8.40 11.81
CA ILE A 190 -6.56 8.31 12.93
C ILE A 190 -6.63 6.87 13.43
N ASP A 191 -6.70 5.88 12.55
CA ASP A 191 -6.75 4.46 12.94
C ASP A 191 -5.51 4.06 13.74
N VAL A 192 -4.31 4.54 13.34
CA VAL A 192 -3.09 4.32 14.14
C VAL A 192 -3.19 4.94 15.53
N VAL A 193 -3.69 6.18 15.64
CA VAL A 193 -3.88 6.85 16.94
C VAL A 193 -4.92 6.11 17.77
N THR A 194 -6.01 5.67 17.15
CA THR A 194 -7.09 4.92 17.80
C THR A 194 -6.57 3.60 18.35
N PHE A 195 -5.78 2.87 17.59
CA PHE A 195 -5.16 1.61 18.03
C PHE A 195 -4.39 1.76 19.35
N PHE A 196 -3.58 2.83 19.49
CA PHE A 196 -2.76 3.01 20.69
C PHE A 196 -3.50 3.65 21.87
N LEU A 197 -4.39 4.60 21.61
CA LEU A 197 -5.02 5.39 22.67
C LEU A 197 -6.41 4.86 23.05
N PHE A 198 -7.08 4.14 22.18
CA PHE A 198 -8.45 3.67 22.37
C PHE A 198 -8.62 2.19 21.97
N PRO A 199 -7.88 1.25 22.62
CA PRO A 199 -7.82 -0.17 22.19
C PRO A 199 -9.16 -0.90 22.24
N ASN A 200 -10.15 -0.34 22.91
CA ASN A 200 -11.52 -0.90 22.99
C ASN A 200 -12.48 -0.33 21.92
N LEU A 201 -11.98 0.56 21.04
CA LEU A 201 -12.77 1.14 19.97
C LEU A 201 -12.52 0.32 18.69
N ASP A 202 -13.46 -0.54 18.38
CA ASP A 202 -13.43 -1.41 17.20
C ASP A 202 -14.04 -0.68 15.99
N VAL A 203 -13.36 0.41 15.55
CA VAL A 203 -13.78 1.20 14.38
C VAL A 203 -12.52 1.51 13.55
N GLU A 204 -12.54 1.09 12.29
CA GLU A 204 -11.52 1.41 11.30
C GLU A 204 -12.07 2.51 10.35
N ILE A 205 -11.54 3.72 10.49
CA ILE A 205 -11.95 4.88 9.69
C ILE A 205 -11.43 4.76 8.26
N ALA A 206 -10.25 4.19 8.06
CA ALA A 206 -9.63 4.02 6.76
C ALA A 206 -10.52 3.24 5.79
N GLN A 207 -11.24 2.21 6.25
CA GLN A 207 -12.13 1.43 5.38
C GLN A 207 -13.28 2.24 4.77
N PHE A 208 -13.70 3.33 5.41
CA PHE A 208 -14.72 4.24 4.86
C PHE A 208 -14.09 5.32 3.97
N THR A 209 -12.91 5.80 4.34
CA THR A 209 -12.22 6.88 3.62
C THR A 209 -11.44 6.40 2.41
N PHE A 210 -11.14 5.11 2.31
CA PHE A 210 -10.50 4.43 1.18
C PHE A 210 -11.18 4.72 -0.19
N ILE A 211 -12.45 5.11 -0.20
CA ILE A 211 -13.18 5.52 -1.41
C ILE A 211 -12.43 6.61 -2.21
N GLY A 212 -11.63 7.44 -1.54
CA GLY A 212 -10.80 8.45 -2.17
C GLY A 212 -9.75 7.85 -3.11
N GLU A 213 -9.08 6.79 -2.68
CA GLU A 213 -8.07 6.08 -3.48
C GLU A 213 -8.72 5.34 -4.66
N VAL A 214 -9.82 4.64 -4.43
CA VAL A 214 -10.58 3.95 -5.48
C VAL A 214 -11.05 4.94 -6.55
N THR A 215 -11.57 6.09 -6.13
CA THR A 215 -12.04 7.12 -7.06
C THR A 215 -10.89 7.70 -7.89
N MET A 216 -9.74 7.96 -7.26
CA MET A 216 -8.54 8.46 -7.96
C MET A 216 -7.99 7.44 -8.96
N LEU A 217 -7.87 6.17 -8.56
CA LEU A 217 -7.47 5.05 -9.41
C LEU A 217 -8.35 4.97 -10.67
N LEU A 218 -9.67 4.91 -10.49
CA LEU A 218 -10.63 4.83 -11.58
C LEU A 218 -10.59 6.07 -12.48
N TRP A 219 -10.43 7.25 -11.88
CA TRP A 219 -10.28 8.48 -12.66
C TRP A 219 -9.05 8.46 -13.56
N LEU A 220 -7.88 8.07 -13.04
CA LEU A 220 -6.65 7.96 -13.81
C LEU A 220 -6.78 6.95 -14.96
N LEU A 221 -7.42 5.81 -14.71
CA LEU A 221 -7.66 4.79 -15.73
C LEU A 221 -8.63 5.24 -16.81
N ILE A 222 -9.75 5.86 -16.46
CA ILE A 222 -10.85 6.13 -17.39
C ILE A 222 -10.71 7.51 -18.05
N LYS A 223 -10.45 8.55 -17.25
CA LYS A 223 -10.38 9.94 -17.73
C LYS A 223 -8.95 10.44 -17.93
N GLY A 224 -8.04 10.09 -17.01
CA GLY A 224 -6.67 10.61 -17.03
C GLY A 224 -6.62 12.10 -16.64
N VAL A 225 -5.86 12.91 -17.38
CA VAL A 225 -5.62 14.32 -17.10
C VAL A 225 -6.00 15.24 -18.27
N ASN A 226 -6.27 16.51 -17.97
CA ASN A 226 -6.39 17.53 -19.01
C ASN A 226 -4.98 17.92 -19.49
N VAL A 227 -4.61 17.47 -20.70
CA VAL A 227 -3.26 17.62 -21.27
C VAL A 227 -2.90 19.10 -21.46
N GLU A 228 -3.80 19.91 -22.00
CA GLU A 228 -3.57 21.34 -22.25
C GLU A 228 -3.23 22.09 -20.94
N LYS A 229 -4.01 21.84 -19.89
CA LYS A 229 -3.76 22.46 -18.57
C LYS A 229 -2.47 21.96 -17.94
N TRP A 230 -2.11 20.70 -18.15
CA TRP A 230 -0.86 20.14 -17.66
C TRP A 230 0.35 20.80 -18.36
N GLU A 231 0.31 20.92 -19.70
CA GLU A 231 1.37 21.56 -20.47
C GLU A 231 1.57 23.02 -20.05
N LYS A 232 0.48 23.77 -19.88
CA LYS A 232 0.54 25.14 -19.36
C LYS A 232 1.24 25.18 -17.99
N ARG A 233 0.87 24.28 -17.08
CA ARG A 233 1.45 24.21 -15.74
C ARG A 233 2.93 23.83 -15.76
N ALA A 234 3.32 22.94 -16.66
CA ALA A 234 4.71 22.52 -16.83
C ALA A 234 5.59 23.69 -17.34
N LEU A 235 5.06 24.53 -18.23
CA LEU A 235 5.76 25.73 -18.72
C LEU A 235 5.93 26.81 -17.61
N GLU A 236 4.94 26.95 -16.72
CA GLU A 236 5.00 27.90 -15.60
C GLU A 236 6.01 27.48 -14.51
N SER A 237 6.39 26.18 -14.45
CA SER A 237 7.28 25.61 -13.45
C SER A 237 8.72 25.42 -13.93
N ALA A 238 9.01 25.65 -15.21
CA ALA A 238 10.33 25.54 -15.83
C ALA A 238 11.17 26.79 -15.65
#